data_88654fe2d2b568c88db03c47fb733f0d
#
_entry.id   88654fe2d2b568c88db03c47fb733f0d
#
_cell.length_a   1.000
_cell.length_b   1.000
_cell.length_c   1.000
_cell.angle_alpha   90.00
_cell.angle_beta   90.00
_cell.angle_gamma   90.00
#
_symmetry.space_group_name_H-M   'P 1'
#
loop_
_entity.id
_entity.type
_entity.pdbx_description
1 polymer ?
#
loop_
_entity_poly.entity_id
_entity_poly.type
_entity_poly.pdbx_seq_one_letter_code
_entity_poly.pdbx_strand_id
1 'polypeptide(L)'
;PLFDPDQMAAAQPKRRRAGTVKKPVIPERDIQRVILQALALHPLVERIERINVMAGRLLGKDGVSASRFMRSCRKGRVDLDGFTTDGRVIAIEVKRPETRNKLTPEQQEYLDQVRRAGGLAGVATCYDEAAAIVEGRI
;
A
#
# COMPACT_ATOMS: atom_id res chain seq x y z
N PRO A 1 11.53 -60.69 -36.39
CA PRO A 1 11.97 -59.91 -35.23
C PRO A 1 10.86 -59.11 -34.63
N LEU A 2 10.64 -59.31 -33.35
CA LEU A 2 9.53 -58.71 -32.59
C LEU A 2 9.88 -57.36 -31.98
N PHE A 3 10.94 -56.69 -32.42
CA PHE A 3 11.41 -55.44 -31.88
C PHE A 3 11.81 -54.48 -33.00
N ASP A 4 11.10 -53.39 -33.14
CA ASP A 4 11.43 -52.29 -34.02
C ASP A 4 12.18 -51.20 -33.19
N PRO A 5 13.49 -50.99 -33.39
CA PRO A 5 14.25 -50.04 -32.64
C PRO A 5 13.86 -48.60 -32.89
N ASP A 6 13.14 -48.27 -33.97
CA ASP A 6 12.67 -46.91 -34.28
C ASP A 6 11.43 -46.49 -33.48
N GLN A 7 10.70 -47.42 -32.86
CA GLN A 7 9.55 -47.10 -32.01
C GLN A 7 9.96 -46.71 -30.59
N MET A 8 11.21 -46.88 -30.15
CA MET A 8 11.68 -46.50 -28.82
C MET A 8 12.23 -45.05 -28.73
N ALA A 9 12.36 -44.35 -29.85
CA ALA A 9 12.87 -42.98 -29.87
C ALA A 9 11.84 -41.90 -29.58
N ALA A 10 10.55 -42.27 -29.36
CA ALA A 10 9.45 -41.29 -29.35
C ALA A 10 8.90 -40.93 -27.95
N ALA A 11 9.56 -41.27 -26.86
CA ALA A 11 9.05 -40.96 -25.53
C ALA A 11 10.11 -40.32 -24.60
N GLN A 12 10.74 -39.24 -25.05
CA GLN A 12 11.44 -38.40 -24.08
C GLN A 12 10.38 -37.55 -23.32
N PRO A 13 10.30 -37.65 -21.99
CA PRO A 13 9.39 -36.82 -21.23
C PRO A 13 9.76 -35.37 -21.45
N LYS A 14 8.82 -34.57 -21.97
CA LYS A 14 8.98 -33.12 -22.10
C LYS A 14 9.36 -32.59 -20.71
N ARG A 15 10.62 -32.14 -20.55
CA ARG A 15 11.07 -31.44 -19.35
C ARG A 15 10.09 -30.34 -19.04
N ARG A 16 9.31 -30.49 -17.95
CA ARG A 16 8.51 -29.42 -17.38
C ARG A 16 9.48 -28.27 -17.12
N ARG A 17 9.28 -27.13 -17.82
CA ARG A 17 9.99 -25.89 -17.50
C ARG A 17 9.72 -25.63 -16.02
N ALA A 18 10.78 -25.57 -15.21
CA ALA A 18 10.68 -25.17 -13.83
C ALA A 18 9.99 -23.81 -13.80
N GLY A 19 8.77 -23.77 -13.27
CA GLY A 19 8.05 -22.52 -13.12
C GLY A 19 8.90 -21.60 -12.26
N THR A 20 9.18 -20.41 -12.74
CA THR A 20 9.86 -19.37 -11.96
C THR A 20 9.04 -19.15 -10.69
N VAL A 21 9.59 -19.54 -9.55
CA VAL A 21 8.95 -19.27 -8.25
C VAL A 21 8.89 -17.76 -8.10
N LYS A 22 7.70 -17.18 -8.29
CA LYS A 22 7.49 -15.74 -8.05
C LYS A 22 7.75 -15.49 -6.56
N LYS A 23 8.66 -14.56 -6.26
CA LYS A 23 8.84 -14.10 -4.88
C LYS A 23 7.50 -13.70 -4.28
N PRO A 24 7.18 -14.11 -3.04
CA PRO A 24 5.93 -13.70 -2.40
C PRO A 24 5.87 -12.16 -2.31
N VAL A 25 4.79 -11.59 -2.83
CA VAL A 25 4.56 -10.15 -2.78
C VAL A 25 3.83 -9.82 -1.48
N ILE A 26 4.45 -9.00 -0.64
CA ILE A 26 3.81 -8.52 0.61
C ILE A 26 2.70 -7.53 0.23
N PRO A 27 1.44 -7.75 0.66
CA PRO A 27 0.36 -6.81 0.41
C PRO A 27 0.63 -5.45 1.08
N GLU A 28 0.27 -4.37 0.42
CA GLU A 28 0.43 -2.99 0.93
C GLU A 28 -0.25 -2.79 2.29
N ARG A 29 -1.43 -3.39 2.49
CA ARG A 29 -2.14 -3.37 3.79
C ARG A 29 -1.33 -3.95 4.96
N ASP A 30 -0.47 -4.94 4.69
CA ASP A 30 0.36 -5.55 5.74
C ASP A 30 1.54 -4.63 6.08
N ILE A 31 2.10 -3.95 5.08
CA ILE A 31 3.10 -2.89 5.28
C ILE A 31 2.50 -1.75 6.11
N GLN A 32 1.30 -1.27 5.74
CA GLN A 32 0.56 -0.24 6.48
C GLN A 32 0.36 -0.63 7.96
N ARG A 33 -0.06 -1.87 8.21
CA ARG A 33 -0.29 -2.36 9.57
C ARG A 33 0.99 -2.34 10.41
N VAL A 34 2.10 -2.83 9.85
CA VAL A 34 3.40 -2.84 10.55
C VAL A 34 3.88 -1.42 10.85
N ILE A 35 3.81 -0.53 9.87
CA ILE A 35 4.21 0.88 10.05
C ILE A 35 3.33 1.55 11.12
N LEU A 36 2.02 1.38 11.04
CA LEU A 36 1.08 1.97 12.00
C LEU A 36 1.37 1.52 13.43
N GLN A 37 1.53 0.21 13.65
CA GLN A 37 1.82 -0.35 14.97
C GLN A 37 3.15 0.15 15.55
N ALA A 38 4.17 0.23 14.70
CA ALA A 38 5.49 0.71 15.12
C ALA A 38 5.51 2.22 15.39
N LEU A 39 4.88 3.03 14.53
CA LEU A 39 4.77 4.48 14.73
C LEU A 39 3.93 4.86 15.97
N ALA A 40 2.93 4.06 16.32
CA ALA A 40 2.16 4.27 17.54
C ALA A 40 3.01 4.17 18.82
N LEU A 41 4.17 3.53 18.75
CA LEU A 41 5.15 3.43 19.85
C LEU A 41 6.32 4.43 19.71
N HIS A 42 6.34 5.21 18.64
CA HIS A 42 7.44 6.16 18.38
C HIS A 42 7.33 7.37 19.31
N PRO A 43 8.43 7.79 19.99
CA PRO A 43 8.37 8.82 21.04
C PRO A 43 7.94 10.21 20.54
N LEU A 44 8.10 10.51 19.26
CA LEU A 44 7.67 11.77 18.66
C LEU A 44 6.22 11.75 18.16
N VAL A 45 5.56 10.61 18.17
CA VAL A 45 4.18 10.46 17.69
C VAL A 45 3.22 10.52 18.85
N GLU A 46 2.36 11.52 18.86
CA GLU A 46 1.26 11.62 19.84
C GLU A 46 0.08 10.75 19.41
N ARG A 47 -0.26 10.82 18.13
CA ARG A 47 -1.34 10.02 17.55
C ARG A 47 -1.09 9.73 16.08
N ILE A 48 -1.39 8.51 15.66
CA ILE A 48 -1.35 8.06 14.28
C ILE A 48 -2.52 7.11 13.99
N GLU A 49 -3.20 7.28 12.89
CA GLU A 49 -4.36 6.50 12.52
C GLU A 49 -4.32 6.13 11.03
N ARG A 50 -4.95 5.01 10.72
CA ARG A 50 -5.21 4.64 9.33
C ARG A 50 -6.45 5.37 8.83
N ILE A 51 -6.32 6.02 7.68
CA ILE A 51 -7.45 6.65 7.01
C ILE A 51 -8.12 5.63 6.08
N ASN A 52 -9.32 5.22 6.43
CA ASN A 52 -10.15 4.37 5.59
C ASN A 52 -10.95 5.23 4.60
N VAL A 53 -10.47 5.29 3.36
CA VAL A 53 -11.25 5.90 2.26
C VAL A 53 -12.24 4.87 1.75
N MET A 54 -13.44 4.91 2.26
CA MET A 54 -14.55 4.13 1.71
C MET A 54 -15.21 4.90 0.58
N ALA A 55 -15.28 4.31 -0.60
CA ALA A 55 -16.02 4.83 -1.73
C ALA A 55 -16.88 3.72 -2.31
N GLY A 56 -18.15 3.97 -2.50
CA GLY A 56 -19.07 2.97 -3.01
C GLY A 56 -20.46 3.54 -3.28
N ARG A 57 -21.30 2.72 -3.88
CA ARG A 57 -22.72 3.05 -4.05
C ARG A 57 -23.53 2.43 -2.93
N LEU A 58 -24.36 3.23 -2.28
CA LEU A 58 -25.35 2.72 -1.37
C LEU A 58 -26.48 2.06 -2.17
N LEU A 59 -26.92 0.90 -1.69
CA LEU A 59 -28.14 0.26 -2.20
C LEU A 59 -29.36 1.04 -1.70
N GLY A 60 -30.38 1.15 -2.55
CA GLY A 60 -31.67 1.65 -2.15
C GLY A 60 -32.33 0.74 -1.10
N LYS A 61 -33.47 1.18 -0.56
CA LYS A 61 -34.25 0.43 0.43
C LYS A 61 -34.73 -0.92 -0.09
N ASP A 62 -34.79 -1.10 -1.42
CA ASP A 62 -35.11 -2.35 -2.11
C ASP A 62 -33.92 -3.34 -2.17
N GLY A 63 -32.71 -2.93 -1.74
CA GLY A 63 -31.50 -3.74 -1.79
C GLY A 63 -30.94 -3.99 -3.20
N VAL A 64 -31.55 -3.45 -4.25
CA VAL A 64 -31.22 -3.72 -5.66
C VAL A 64 -30.78 -2.46 -6.40
N SER A 65 -31.50 -1.33 -6.22
CA SER A 65 -31.19 -0.08 -6.90
C SER A 65 -30.04 0.67 -6.23
N ALA A 66 -29.05 1.12 -7.02
CA ALA A 66 -27.98 1.96 -6.53
C ALA A 66 -28.51 3.40 -6.39
N SER A 67 -28.73 3.84 -5.14
CA SER A 67 -29.34 5.14 -4.88
C SER A 67 -28.35 6.29 -4.93
N ARG A 68 -27.12 6.11 -4.42
CA ARG A 68 -26.18 7.20 -4.25
C ARG A 68 -24.74 6.71 -4.17
N PHE A 69 -23.83 7.42 -4.84
CA PHE A 69 -22.39 7.23 -4.64
C PHE A 69 -21.95 8.04 -3.40
N MET A 70 -21.30 7.36 -2.46
CA MET A 70 -20.75 8.00 -1.26
C MET A 70 -19.26 7.77 -1.15
N ARG A 71 -18.58 8.76 -0.61
CA ARG A 71 -17.16 8.69 -0.28
C ARG A 71 -16.95 9.23 1.14
N SER A 72 -16.26 8.50 1.99
CA SER A 72 -16.04 8.88 3.38
C SER A 72 -15.02 9.99 3.58
N CYS A 73 -14.09 10.19 2.63
CA CYS A 73 -13.10 11.26 2.67
C CYS A 73 -12.90 11.90 1.30
N ARG A 74 -12.21 13.05 1.31
CA ARG A 74 -11.73 13.70 0.08
C ARG A 74 -10.78 12.76 -0.68
N LYS A 75 -10.83 12.87 -2.02
CA LYS A 75 -9.82 12.30 -2.90
C LYS A 75 -8.43 12.78 -2.50
N GLY A 76 -7.42 11.92 -2.58
CA GLY A 76 -6.05 12.30 -2.31
C GLY A 76 -5.61 12.21 -0.84
N ARG A 77 -6.49 11.79 0.07
CA ARG A 77 -6.05 11.47 1.44
C ARG A 77 -5.07 10.31 1.41
N VAL A 78 -4.05 10.42 2.24
CA VAL A 78 -3.02 9.40 2.42
C VAL A 78 -3.48 8.28 3.35
N ASP A 79 -2.70 7.22 3.44
CA ASP A 79 -3.04 6.02 4.21
C ASP A 79 -3.00 6.23 5.72
N LEU A 80 -2.00 6.97 6.22
CA LEU A 80 -1.80 7.24 7.64
C LEU A 80 -1.78 8.75 7.87
N ASP A 81 -2.49 9.17 8.90
CA ASP A 81 -2.63 10.57 9.31
C ASP A 81 -2.52 10.68 10.82
N GLY A 82 -1.93 11.75 11.32
CA GLY A 82 -1.75 11.94 12.74
C GLY A 82 -1.04 13.24 13.09
N PHE A 83 -0.50 13.29 14.29
CA PHE A 83 0.29 14.44 14.74
C PHE A 83 1.37 14.04 15.75
N THR A 84 2.40 14.83 15.78
CA THR A 84 3.53 14.68 16.69
C THR A 84 3.22 15.29 18.06
N THR A 85 4.04 14.94 19.06
CA THR A 85 3.97 15.50 20.41
C THR A 85 4.14 17.02 20.47
N ASP A 86 4.80 17.62 19.45
CA ASP A 86 4.95 19.08 19.29
C ASP A 86 3.88 19.70 18.37
N GLY A 87 2.84 18.94 18.00
CA GLY A 87 1.66 19.43 17.30
C GLY A 87 1.78 19.53 15.78
N ARG A 88 2.83 19.00 15.16
CA ARG A 88 2.94 18.95 13.69
C ARG A 88 2.11 17.83 13.10
N VAL A 89 1.44 18.10 11.99
CA VAL A 89 0.70 17.09 11.24
C VAL A 89 1.64 16.05 10.66
N ILE A 90 1.25 14.78 10.74
CA ILE A 90 1.91 13.65 10.07
C ILE A 90 0.99 13.16 8.94
N ALA A 91 1.53 12.99 7.73
CA ALA A 91 0.80 12.43 6.60
C ALA A 91 1.71 11.46 5.84
N ILE A 92 1.39 10.17 5.85
CA ILE A 92 2.22 9.14 5.23
C ILE A 92 1.38 8.32 4.25
N GLU A 93 1.80 8.32 2.99
CA GLU A 93 1.31 7.36 1.99
C GLU A 93 2.17 6.11 2.05
N VAL A 94 1.55 4.96 2.17
CA VAL A 94 2.28 3.69 2.21
C VAL A 94 2.22 3.02 0.85
N LYS A 95 3.36 2.58 0.35
CA LYS A 95 3.47 1.88 -0.93
C LYS A 95 4.33 0.63 -0.76
N ARG A 96 4.17 -0.31 -1.68
CA ARG A 96 5.17 -1.38 -1.84
C ARG A 96 6.43 -0.79 -2.50
N PRO A 97 7.62 -1.37 -2.27
CA PRO A 97 8.86 -0.89 -2.90
C PRO A 97 8.74 -0.71 -4.42
N GLU A 98 8.05 -1.65 -5.10
CA GLU A 98 7.88 -1.64 -6.56
C GLU A 98 6.93 -0.55 -7.06
N THR A 99 6.09 -0.03 -6.19
CA THR A 99 5.07 1.00 -6.51
C THR A 99 5.33 2.33 -5.81
N ARG A 100 6.48 2.52 -5.18
CA ARG A 100 6.85 3.72 -4.41
C ARG A 100 6.53 5.04 -5.12
N ASN A 101 6.82 5.11 -6.41
CA ASN A 101 6.65 6.34 -7.19
C ASN A 101 5.25 6.49 -7.82
N LYS A 102 4.33 5.57 -7.51
CA LYS A 102 2.97 5.59 -8.05
C LYS A 102 2.01 6.34 -7.13
N LEU A 103 2.18 7.65 -7.04
CA LEU A 103 1.23 8.54 -6.38
C LEU A 103 0.22 9.08 -7.38
N THR A 104 -1.02 9.28 -6.93
CA THR A 104 -1.96 10.09 -7.70
C THR A 104 -1.60 11.58 -7.58
N PRO A 105 -1.98 12.43 -8.55
CA PRO A 105 -1.74 13.87 -8.45
C PRO A 105 -2.34 14.47 -7.16
N GLU A 106 -3.51 13.98 -6.76
CA GLU A 106 -4.20 14.44 -5.56
C GLU A 106 -3.45 14.02 -4.26
N GLN A 107 -2.86 12.82 -4.22
CA GLN A 107 -2.03 12.38 -3.10
C GLN A 107 -0.75 13.22 -3.01
N GLN A 108 -0.08 13.45 -4.14
CA GLN A 108 1.11 14.30 -4.18
C GLN A 108 0.81 15.71 -3.70
N GLU A 109 -0.27 16.32 -4.19
CA GLU A 109 -0.69 17.66 -3.76
C GLU A 109 -1.00 17.72 -2.26
N TYR A 110 -1.65 16.69 -1.70
CA TYR A 110 -1.92 16.65 -0.26
C TYR A 110 -0.63 16.58 0.56
N LEU A 111 0.32 15.72 0.18
CA LEU A 111 1.63 15.66 0.85
C LEU A 111 2.36 17.00 0.80
N ASP A 112 2.32 17.68 -0.35
CA ASP A 112 2.97 18.98 -0.53
C ASP A 112 2.27 20.08 0.29
N GLN A 113 0.95 20.05 0.41
CA GLN A 113 0.20 20.96 1.29
C GLN A 113 0.61 20.79 2.76
N VAL A 114 0.71 19.54 3.23
CA VAL A 114 1.14 19.26 4.61
C VAL A 114 2.55 19.79 4.86
N ARG A 115 3.48 19.58 3.92
CA ARG A 115 4.86 20.10 4.03
C ARG A 115 4.89 21.62 4.05
N ARG A 116 4.16 22.29 3.17
CA ARG A 116 4.05 23.78 3.15
C ARG A 116 3.49 24.34 4.44
N ALA A 117 2.60 23.60 5.10
CA ALA A 117 2.03 23.96 6.40
C ALA A 117 2.96 23.67 7.60
N GLY A 118 4.18 23.16 7.36
CA GLY A 118 5.15 22.81 8.41
C GLY A 118 4.97 21.41 8.99
N GLY A 119 4.10 20.59 8.39
CA GLY A 119 3.90 19.20 8.77
C GLY A 119 4.96 18.25 8.21
N LEU A 120 4.87 17.01 8.59
CA LEU A 120 5.77 15.92 8.22
C LEU A 120 5.01 14.99 7.26
N ALA A 121 5.45 14.93 6.01
CA ALA A 121 4.73 14.16 5.00
C ALA A 121 5.65 13.45 4.03
N GLY A 122 5.28 12.26 3.60
CA GLY A 122 6.07 11.49 2.66
C GLY A 122 5.47 10.16 2.28
N VAL A 123 6.24 9.42 1.49
CA VAL A 123 5.93 8.04 1.07
C VAL A 123 6.85 7.09 1.82
N ALA A 124 6.29 6.04 2.40
CA ALA A 124 7.05 5.01 3.10
C ALA A 124 6.73 3.62 2.54
N THR A 125 7.76 2.81 2.38
CA THR A 125 7.66 1.40 2.01
C THR A 125 8.03 0.46 3.17
N CYS A 126 8.56 1.02 4.25
CA CYS A 126 8.94 0.33 5.47
C CYS A 126 8.92 1.27 6.67
N TYR A 127 9.09 0.72 7.86
CA TYR A 127 9.11 1.50 9.11
C TYR A 127 10.25 2.53 9.14
N ASP A 128 11.45 2.18 8.70
CA ASP A 128 12.61 3.09 8.78
C ASP A 128 12.37 4.38 7.98
N GLU A 129 11.72 4.28 6.82
CA GLU A 129 11.33 5.45 6.03
C GLU A 129 10.22 6.26 6.73
N ALA A 130 9.24 5.59 7.30
CA ALA A 130 8.17 6.25 8.05
C ALA A 130 8.72 6.96 9.30
N ALA A 131 9.63 6.35 10.04
CA ALA A 131 10.33 6.96 11.15
C ALA A 131 11.17 8.18 10.71
N ALA A 132 11.88 8.08 9.59
CA ALA A 132 12.64 9.20 9.02
C ALA A 132 11.77 10.41 8.67
N ILE A 133 10.54 10.18 8.16
CA ILE A 133 9.55 11.23 7.91
C ILE A 133 9.17 11.90 9.24
N VAL A 134 8.79 11.13 10.24
CA VAL A 134 8.35 11.63 11.56
C VAL A 134 9.46 12.41 12.27
N GLU A 135 10.72 11.99 12.11
CA GLU A 135 11.89 12.64 12.66
C GLU A 135 12.36 13.87 11.85
N GLY A 136 11.71 14.15 10.71
CA GLY A 136 12.07 15.27 9.82
C GLY A 136 13.40 15.08 9.11
N ARG A 137 13.85 13.84 8.92
CA ARG A 137 15.13 13.52 8.23
C ARG A 137 14.97 13.44 6.71
N ILE A 138 13.75 13.27 6.25
CA ILE A 138 13.37 13.24 4.81
C ILE A 138 12.02 13.91 4.59
#